data_5c3d9fe8609c4697347054eec485d1a0
#
_entry.id   5c3d9fe8609c4697347054eec485d1a0
#
_cell.length_a   1.000
_cell.length_b   1.000
_cell.length_c   1.000
_cell.angle_alpha   90.00
_cell.angle_beta   90.00
_cell.angle_gamma   90.00
#
_symmetry.space_group_name_H-M   'P 1'
#
loop_
_entity.id
_entity.type
_entity.pdbx_description
1 polymer ?
#
loop_
_entity_poly.entity_id
_entity_poly.type
_entity_poly.pdbx_seq_one_letter_code
_entity_poly.pdbx_strand_id
1 'polypeptide(L)'
;VQLALRRRAQIAMGDMGTHITVVLAALFQALIIGSVFFQLPKNSAGFFSRGGVLFFSLLYNSFTGMSEISLCYEQRPIVIRQKRFAMLHPSADALSNTILDFPIRAVSIFVFDIIVYWMTGLNADAGRFFTYLGVTALVTYCMTSFFRMIASATKSEPLATTFGGLAVLDVALYTGYMIPRKSMKPWWKWLNYCNPVAFGFEVLLANEYHDSLFDCEQLVPVVPGRQIDLANQVCPVMSAQPGEAMVNGDRYLREMYDFSWDNRVRNSMIILAFWVFFILCFLYASNHQIDPAALGGEMQFERSKAKHMKNLPSANDQEKALEEDAPAETQDA
;
A
#
# COMPACT_ATOMS: atom_id res chain seq x y z
N VAL A 1 8.85 0.77 -25.67
CA VAL A 1 8.69 1.48 -24.38
C VAL A 1 8.31 2.95 -24.62
N GLN A 2 9.07 3.74 -25.42
CA GLN A 2 8.82 5.16 -25.62
C GLN A 2 7.39 5.45 -26.18
N LEU A 3 6.92 4.66 -27.13
CA LEU A 3 5.60 4.80 -27.73
C LEU A 3 4.48 4.44 -26.73
N ALA A 4 4.70 3.41 -25.90
CA ALA A 4 3.79 3.04 -24.83
C ALA A 4 3.72 4.15 -23.74
N LEU A 5 4.88 4.74 -23.37
CA LEU A 5 4.94 5.84 -22.43
C LEU A 5 4.16 7.08 -22.92
N ARG A 6 4.36 7.47 -24.20
CA ARG A 6 3.64 8.60 -24.79
C ARG A 6 2.11 8.37 -24.80
N ARG A 7 1.68 7.17 -25.17
CA ARG A 7 0.26 6.79 -25.14
C ARG A 7 -0.31 6.86 -23.72
N ARG A 8 0.40 6.29 -22.75
CA ARG A 8 -0.02 6.32 -21.34
C ARG A 8 -0.09 7.74 -20.79
N ALA A 9 0.88 8.61 -21.15
CA ALA A 9 0.85 10.02 -20.78
C ALA A 9 -0.40 10.74 -21.34
N GLN A 10 -0.78 10.45 -22.59
CA GLN A 10 -2.01 11.01 -23.19
C GLN A 10 -3.27 10.53 -22.46
N ILE A 11 -3.34 9.25 -22.08
CA ILE A 11 -4.46 8.71 -21.30
C ILE A 11 -4.52 9.39 -19.92
N ALA A 12 -3.40 9.50 -19.21
CA ALA A 12 -3.35 10.14 -17.91
C ALA A 12 -3.74 11.63 -17.96
N MET A 13 -3.34 12.35 -19.01
CA MET A 13 -3.79 13.74 -19.24
C MET A 13 -5.29 13.84 -19.57
N GLY A 14 -5.87 12.81 -20.18
CA GLY A 14 -7.30 12.74 -20.43
C GLY A 14 -8.14 12.44 -19.18
N ASP A 15 -7.55 11.77 -18.18
CA ASP A 15 -8.21 11.37 -16.93
C ASP A 15 -7.71 12.18 -15.72
N MET A 16 -7.59 13.48 -15.87
CA MET A 16 -7.17 14.38 -14.78
C MET A 16 -8.12 14.33 -13.58
N GLY A 17 -9.41 14.01 -13.79
CA GLY A 17 -10.40 13.91 -12.72
C GLY A 17 -10.01 12.87 -11.67
N THR A 18 -9.62 11.69 -12.08
CA THR A 18 -9.17 10.62 -11.17
C THR A 18 -7.93 11.04 -10.38
N HIS A 19 -6.94 11.67 -11.05
CA HIS A 19 -5.72 12.13 -10.36
C HIS A 19 -6.01 13.23 -9.34
N ILE A 20 -6.87 14.18 -9.67
CA ILE A 20 -7.29 15.24 -8.72
C ILE A 20 -8.02 14.62 -7.52
N THR A 21 -8.89 13.64 -7.74
CA THR A 21 -9.60 12.95 -6.65
C THR A 21 -8.63 12.25 -5.69
N VAL A 22 -7.58 11.60 -6.21
CA VAL A 22 -6.54 10.96 -5.37
C VAL A 22 -5.79 12.00 -4.52
N VAL A 23 -5.41 13.14 -5.11
CA VAL A 23 -4.74 14.23 -4.37
C VAL A 23 -5.66 14.83 -3.31
N LEU A 24 -6.94 15.05 -3.63
CA LEU A 24 -7.93 15.56 -2.65
C LEU A 24 -8.17 14.57 -1.52
N ALA A 25 -8.22 13.26 -1.81
CA ALA A 25 -8.31 12.22 -0.77
C ALA A 25 -7.07 12.22 0.13
N ALA A 26 -5.88 12.36 -0.43
CA ALA A 26 -4.64 12.47 0.33
C ALA A 26 -4.62 13.72 1.22
N LEU A 27 -5.06 14.87 0.70
CA LEU A 27 -5.20 16.11 1.45
C LEU A 27 -6.18 15.96 2.62
N PHE A 28 -7.36 15.40 2.36
CA PHE A 28 -8.38 15.19 3.39
C PHE A 28 -7.88 14.25 4.51
N GLN A 29 -7.24 13.15 4.14
CA GLN A 29 -6.68 12.20 5.10
C GLN A 29 -5.52 12.81 5.90
N ALA A 30 -4.66 13.62 5.26
CA ALA A 30 -3.58 14.34 5.94
C ALA A 30 -4.12 15.32 7.00
N LEU A 31 -5.21 16.02 6.69
CA LEU A 31 -5.88 16.92 7.64
C LEU A 31 -6.46 16.15 8.84
N ILE A 32 -7.04 14.97 8.61
CA ILE A 32 -7.56 14.14 9.70
C ILE A 32 -6.40 13.69 10.60
N ILE A 33 -5.35 13.09 10.05
CA ILE A 33 -4.20 12.63 10.85
C ILE A 33 -3.52 13.80 11.54
N GLY A 34 -3.29 14.91 10.82
CA GLY A 34 -2.68 16.11 11.37
C GLY A 34 -3.50 16.75 12.49
N SER A 35 -4.83 16.72 12.43
CA SER A 35 -5.70 17.23 13.49
C SER A 35 -5.71 16.35 14.74
N VAL A 36 -5.72 15.02 14.57
CA VAL A 36 -5.67 14.05 15.69
C VAL A 36 -4.35 14.17 16.45
N PHE A 37 -3.26 14.40 15.74
CA PHE A 37 -1.91 14.51 16.31
C PHE A 37 -1.39 15.95 16.27
N PHE A 38 -2.25 16.94 16.51
CA PHE A 38 -1.88 18.33 16.39
C PHE A 38 -0.86 18.76 17.46
N GLN A 39 0.26 19.35 17.01
CA GLN A 39 1.33 19.91 17.87
C GLN A 39 1.74 19.01 19.04
N LEU A 40 2.29 17.84 18.73
CA LEU A 40 2.72 16.87 19.74
C LEU A 40 3.79 17.46 20.67
N PRO A 41 3.64 17.29 22.00
CA PRO A 41 4.59 17.83 22.96
C PRO A 41 5.99 17.22 22.81
N LYS A 42 7.02 18.03 23.08
CA LYS A 42 8.43 17.59 23.07
C LYS A 42 8.86 17.10 24.45
N ASN A 43 8.05 16.23 25.05
CA ASN A 43 8.30 15.63 26.35
C ASN A 43 8.16 14.10 26.27
N SER A 44 8.43 13.42 27.37
CA SER A 44 8.35 11.94 27.45
C SER A 44 6.95 11.38 27.17
N ALA A 45 5.86 12.12 27.41
CA ALA A 45 4.51 11.68 27.05
C ALA A 45 4.29 11.65 25.54
N GLY A 46 4.98 12.51 24.78
CA GLY A 46 4.87 12.58 23.32
C GLY A 46 5.53 11.41 22.58
N PHE A 47 6.35 10.59 23.22
CA PHE A 47 7.07 9.51 22.54
C PHE A 47 6.16 8.56 21.76
N PHE A 48 5.19 7.98 22.43
CA PHE A 48 4.28 7.03 21.78
C PHE A 48 3.50 7.69 20.62
N SER A 49 3.00 8.89 20.83
CA SER A 49 2.20 9.62 19.84
C SER A 49 3.02 10.04 18.61
N ARG A 50 4.29 10.45 18.78
CA ARG A 50 5.20 10.73 17.65
C ARG A 50 5.48 9.48 16.82
N GLY A 51 5.75 8.34 17.47
CA GLY A 51 5.83 7.05 16.80
C GLY A 51 4.56 6.69 16.06
N GLY A 52 3.39 6.99 16.65
CA GLY A 52 2.07 6.79 16.05
C GLY A 52 1.87 7.55 14.76
N VAL A 53 2.21 8.84 14.72
CA VAL A 53 2.11 9.66 13.50
C VAL A 53 2.94 9.08 12.37
N LEU A 54 4.20 8.75 12.63
CA LEU A 54 5.10 8.18 11.63
C LEU A 54 4.59 6.83 11.11
N PHE A 55 4.08 6.00 12.01
CA PHE A 55 3.46 4.73 11.67
C PHE A 55 2.22 4.89 10.79
N PHE A 56 1.26 5.75 11.19
CA PHE A 56 0.04 5.98 10.42
C PHE A 56 0.32 6.64 9.08
N SER A 57 1.32 7.51 8.97
CA SER A 57 1.75 8.10 7.70
C SER A 57 2.25 7.03 6.72
N LEU A 58 3.10 6.12 7.18
CA LEU A 58 3.59 5.01 6.36
C LEU A 58 2.48 4.04 5.97
N LEU A 59 1.58 3.71 6.92
CA LEU A 59 0.46 2.82 6.64
C LEU A 59 -0.49 3.41 5.60
N TYR A 60 -0.91 4.66 5.77
CA TYR A 60 -1.81 5.31 4.81
C TYR A 60 -1.22 5.30 3.41
N ASN A 61 0.02 5.78 3.25
CA ASN A 61 0.69 5.81 1.97
C ASN A 61 0.90 4.40 1.37
N SER A 62 1.15 3.39 2.21
CA SER A 62 1.24 1.99 1.77
C SER A 62 -0.11 1.46 1.29
N PHE A 63 -1.21 1.80 1.97
CA PHE A 63 -2.55 1.32 1.63
C PHE A 63 -3.10 1.94 0.34
N THR A 64 -2.72 3.17 0.01
CA THR A 64 -3.09 3.78 -1.28
C THR A 64 -2.63 2.93 -2.47
N GLY A 65 -1.55 2.15 -2.31
CA GLY A 65 -1.09 1.19 -3.30
C GLY A 65 -2.06 0.03 -3.58
N MET A 66 -2.97 -0.29 -2.65
CA MET A 66 -3.92 -1.39 -2.84
C MET A 66 -4.91 -1.14 -3.99
N SER A 67 -5.25 0.12 -4.29
CA SER A 67 -6.09 0.51 -5.42
C SER A 67 -5.52 0.08 -6.77
N GLU A 68 -4.20 -0.14 -6.86
CA GLU A 68 -3.55 -0.63 -8.07
C GLU A 68 -3.98 -2.05 -8.46
N ILE A 69 -4.48 -2.83 -7.51
CA ILE A 69 -5.00 -4.17 -7.79
C ILE A 69 -6.15 -4.06 -8.80
N SER A 70 -7.19 -3.28 -8.49
CA SER A 70 -8.35 -3.10 -9.37
C SER A 70 -7.95 -2.48 -10.71
N LEU A 71 -7.10 -1.44 -10.71
CA LEU A 71 -6.58 -0.84 -11.93
C LEU A 71 -5.85 -1.82 -12.84
N CYS A 72 -5.05 -2.73 -12.28
CA CYS A 72 -4.38 -3.78 -13.05
C CYS A 72 -5.40 -4.74 -13.71
N TYR A 73 -6.50 -5.08 -13.01
CA TYR A 73 -7.54 -5.94 -13.56
C TYR A 73 -8.36 -5.26 -14.64
N GLU A 74 -8.73 -4.00 -14.48
CA GLU A 74 -9.43 -3.21 -15.50
C GLU A 74 -8.64 -3.07 -16.81
N GLN A 75 -7.32 -2.94 -16.70
CA GLN A 75 -6.43 -2.82 -17.84
C GLN A 75 -6.11 -4.16 -18.54
N ARG A 76 -6.29 -5.30 -17.86
CA ARG A 76 -5.99 -6.63 -18.41
C ARG A 76 -6.58 -6.90 -19.79
N PRO A 77 -7.89 -6.72 -20.02
CA PRO A 77 -8.50 -7.05 -21.32
C PRO A 77 -7.91 -6.22 -22.47
N ILE A 78 -7.52 -4.96 -22.18
CA ILE A 78 -6.89 -4.07 -23.15
C ILE A 78 -5.48 -4.60 -23.52
N VAL A 79 -4.68 -4.94 -22.52
CA VAL A 79 -3.31 -5.44 -22.70
C VAL A 79 -3.31 -6.75 -23.48
N ILE A 80 -4.26 -7.66 -23.19
CA ILE A 80 -4.42 -8.93 -23.91
C ILE A 80 -4.77 -8.71 -25.37
N ARG A 81 -5.72 -7.82 -25.63
CA ARG A 81 -6.09 -7.48 -27.02
C ARG A 81 -4.88 -6.94 -27.79
N GLN A 82 -4.08 -6.09 -27.17
CA GLN A 82 -2.87 -5.55 -27.79
C GLN A 82 -1.79 -6.61 -28.03
N LYS A 83 -1.64 -7.59 -27.10
CA LYS A 83 -0.75 -8.74 -27.30
C LYS A 83 -1.21 -9.62 -28.46
N ARG A 84 -2.51 -9.90 -28.56
CA ARG A 84 -3.08 -10.71 -29.67
C ARG A 84 -2.84 -10.08 -31.04
N PHE A 85 -2.88 -8.77 -31.12
CA PHE A 85 -2.58 -8.03 -32.35
C PHE A 85 -1.08 -7.76 -32.57
N ALA A 86 -0.20 -8.33 -31.73
CA ALA A 86 1.25 -8.11 -31.76
C ALA A 86 1.68 -6.62 -31.70
N MET A 87 0.83 -5.74 -31.17
CA MET A 87 1.08 -4.31 -31.13
C MET A 87 2.04 -3.91 -30.02
N LEU A 88 1.94 -4.56 -28.85
CA LEU A 88 2.70 -4.20 -27.67
C LEU A 88 3.05 -5.43 -26.81
N HIS A 89 4.29 -5.45 -26.32
CA HIS A 89 4.71 -6.46 -25.36
C HIS A 89 4.19 -6.11 -23.95
N PRO A 90 3.60 -7.04 -23.19
CA PRO A 90 2.99 -6.73 -21.88
C PRO A 90 3.95 -6.10 -20.87
N SER A 91 5.20 -6.57 -20.83
CA SER A 91 6.21 -5.97 -19.94
C SER A 91 6.55 -4.52 -20.31
N ALA A 92 6.48 -4.14 -21.59
CA ALA A 92 6.70 -2.77 -22.01
C ALA A 92 5.56 -1.83 -21.56
N ASP A 93 4.33 -2.34 -21.57
CA ASP A 93 3.17 -1.62 -21.03
C ASP A 93 3.25 -1.48 -19.50
N ALA A 94 3.55 -2.57 -18.79
CA ALA A 94 3.72 -2.59 -17.35
C ALA A 94 4.83 -1.62 -16.88
N LEU A 95 5.98 -1.60 -17.57
CA LEU A 95 7.07 -0.68 -17.29
C LEU A 95 6.67 0.78 -17.54
N SER A 96 5.97 1.04 -18.65
CA SER A 96 5.50 2.38 -18.99
C SER A 96 4.52 2.93 -17.97
N ASN A 97 3.64 2.07 -17.45
CA ASN A 97 2.71 2.39 -16.37
C ASN A 97 3.46 2.78 -15.10
N THR A 98 4.43 1.95 -14.69
CA THR A 98 5.24 2.20 -13.49
C THR A 98 6.01 3.53 -13.57
N ILE A 99 6.60 3.84 -14.73
CA ILE A 99 7.36 5.09 -14.90
C ILE A 99 6.44 6.32 -14.86
N LEU A 100 5.26 6.24 -15.47
CA LEU A 100 4.34 7.39 -15.53
C LEU A 100 3.68 7.68 -14.18
N ASP A 101 3.41 6.65 -13.38
CA ASP A 101 2.81 6.83 -12.06
C ASP A 101 3.75 7.50 -11.06
N PHE A 102 5.06 7.43 -11.32
CA PHE A 102 6.06 8.00 -10.43
C PHE A 102 5.80 9.50 -10.15
N PRO A 103 5.74 10.41 -11.15
CA PRO A 103 5.49 11.83 -10.90
C PRO A 103 4.07 12.10 -10.35
N ILE A 104 3.08 11.33 -10.76
CA ILE A 104 1.69 11.53 -10.31
C ILE A 104 1.56 11.24 -8.83
N ARG A 105 2.10 10.10 -8.37
CA ARG A 105 2.10 9.76 -6.94
C ARG A 105 2.97 10.68 -6.12
N ALA A 106 4.10 11.15 -6.66
CA ALA A 106 4.97 12.09 -5.96
C ALA A 106 4.21 13.34 -5.50
N VAL A 107 3.29 13.85 -6.30
CA VAL A 107 2.44 15.00 -5.93
C VAL A 107 1.54 14.66 -4.73
N SER A 108 0.87 13.52 -4.75
CA SER A 108 -0.02 13.09 -3.64
C SER A 108 0.76 12.87 -2.34
N ILE A 109 1.93 12.22 -2.42
CA ILE A 109 2.82 11.99 -1.27
C ILE A 109 3.30 13.34 -0.71
N PHE A 110 3.76 14.24 -1.57
CA PHE A 110 4.23 15.56 -1.16
C PHE A 110 3.16 16.37 -0.44
N VAL A 111 1.93 16.40 -0.97
CA VAL A 111 0.80 17.11 -0.35
C VAL A 111 0.47 16.50 1.01
N PHE A 112 0.44 15.18 1.11
CA PHE A 112 0.17 14.48 2.35
C PHE A 112 1.27 14.74 3.39
N ASP A 113 2.52 14.53 3.02
CA ASP A 113 3.66 14.59 3.92
C ASP A 113 3.90 16.01 4.46
N ILE A 114 3.75 17.04 3.63
CA ILE A 114 3.95 18.43 4.08
C ILE A 114 2.89 18.82 5.15
N ILE A 115 1.64 18.42 4.95
CA ILE A 115 0.57 18.74 5.89
C ILE A 115 0.79 17.99 7.22
N VAL A 116 1.01 16.68 7.15
CA VAL A 116 1.20 15.87 8.36
C VAL A 116 2.43 16.35 9.13
N TYR A 117 3.57 16.54 8.47
CA TYR A 117 4.82 16.92 9.12
C TYR A 117 4.70 18.24 9.93
N TRP A 118 4.14 19.26 9.31
CA TRP A 118 4.02 20.59 9.95
C TRP A 118 2.89 20.68 10.95
N MET A 119 1.75 20.05 10.70
CA MET A 119 0.62 20.06 11.64
C MET A 119 0.93 19.31 12.94
N THR A 120 1.65 18.21 12.85
CA THR A 120 1.96 17.38 14.03
C THR A 120 3.11 17.90 14.88
N GLY A 121 3.86 18.89 14.37
CA GLY A 121 4.97 19.51 15.11
C GLY A 121 6.16 18.57 15.29
N LEU A 122 6.48 17.75 14.27
CA LEU A 122 7.72 17.01 14.21
C LEU A 122 8.92 17.96 14.19
N ASN A 123 10.14 17.44 14.32
CA ASN A 123 11.32 18.29 14.39
C ASN A 123 11.49 19.17 13.14
N ALA A 124 11.39 20.50 13.31
CA ALA A 124 11.40 21.46 12.22
C ALA A 124 12.82 21.69 11.69
N ASP A 125 13.39 20.66 11.02
CA ASP A 125 14.65 20.71 10.32
C ASP A 125 14.46 20.26 8.87
N ALA A 126 15.00 21.03 7.92
CA ALA A 126 14.85 20.76 6.49
C ALA A 126 15.44 19.38 6.11
N GLY A 127 16.61 19.03 6.68
CA GLY A 127 17.22 17.72 6.43
C GLY A 127 16.34 16.56 6.88
N ARG A 128 15.73 16.70 8.04
CA ARG A 128 14.81 15.70 8.60
C ARG A 128 13.52 15.58 7.79
N PHE A 129 12.97 16.71 7.32
CA PHE A 129 11.80 16.72 6.45
C PHE A 129 12.06 16.01 5.11
N PHE A 130 13.17 16.31 4.42
CA PHE A 130 13.47 15.64 3.15
C PHE A 130 13.79 14.16 3.34
N THR A 131 14.37 13.76 4.46
CA THR A 131 14.55 12.35 4.80
C THR A 131 13.20 11.66 5.01
N TYR A 132 12.29 12.30 5.75
CA TYR A 132 10.93 11.81 5.95
C TYR A 132 10.20 11.64 4.61
N LEU A 133 10.16 12.67 3.76
CA LEU A 133 9.55 12.64 2.44
C LEU A 133 10.17 11.56 1.53
N GLY A 134 11.50 11.45 1.51
CA GLY A 134 12.21 10.48 0.69
C GLY A 134 11.92 9.03 1.08
N VAL A 135 11.89 8.74 2.38
CA VAL A 135 11.59 7.40 2.89
C VAL A 135 10.13 7.04 2.70
N THR A 136 9.21 7.96 2.98
CA THR A 136 7.76 7.77 2.75
C THR A 136 7.48 7.49 1.28
N ALA A 137 8.09 8.26 0.37
CA ALA A 137 7.97 8.04 -1.07
C ALA A 137 8.53 6.67 -1.48
N LEU A 138 9.72 6.30 -1.01
CA LEU A 138 10.37 5.03 -1.34
C LEU A 138 9.53 3.83 -0.88
N VAL A 139 8.99 3.88 0.33
CA VAL A 139 8.09 2.84 0.87
C VAL A 139 6.80 2.77 0.06
N THR A 140 6.22 3.91 -0.30
CA THR A 140 4.99 3.98 -1.11
C THR A 140 5.18 3.33 -2.48
N TYR A 141 6.27 3.64 -3.18
CA TYR A 141 6.58 3.03 -4.48
C TYR A 141 6.86 1.52 -4.35
N CYS A 142 7.54 1.12 -3.28
CA CYS A 142 7.79 -0.29 -2.99
C CYS A 142 6.47 -1.05 -2.79
N MET A 143 5.56 -0.54 -1.97
CA MET A 143 4.26 -1.16 -1.70
C MET A 143 3.33 -1.14 -2.91
N THR A 144 3.34 -0.08 -3.70
CA THR A 144 2.62 -0.01 -4.99
C THR A 144 3.05 -1.15 -5.93
N SER A 145 4.37 -1.35 -6.05
CA SER A 145 4.92 -2.42 -6.89
C SER A 145 4.58 -3.81 -6.34
N PHE A 146 4.54 -3.96 -5.02
CA PHE A 146 4.10 -5.17 -4.34
C PHE A 146 2.64 -5.53 -4.66
N PHE A 147 1.71 -4.56 -4.59
CA PHE A 147 0.32 -4.82 -4.93
C PHE A 147 0.11 -5.12 -6.42
N ARG A 148 0.86 -4.45 -7.31
CA ARG A 148 0.89 -4.80 -8.75
C ARG A 148 1.42 -6.20 -8.99
N MET A 149 2.41 -6.64 -8.24
CA MET A 149 2.91 -8.02 -8.29
C MET A 149 1.82 -9.00 -7.88
N ILE A 150 1.10 -8.76 -6.77
CA ILE A 150 -0.04 -9.60 -6.35
C ILE A 150 -1.11 -9.63 -7.43
N ALA A 151 -1.50 -8.48 -7.97
CA ALA A 151 -2.48 -8.39 -9.04
C ALA A 151 -2.06 -9.21 -10.27
N SER A 152 -0.81 -9.13 -10.68
CA SER A 152 -0.31 -9.89 -11.82
C SER A 152 -0.16 -11.39 -11.52
N ALA A 153 0.10 -11.77 -10.26
CA ALA A 153 0.26 -13.16 -9.82
C ALA A 153 -1.06 -13.91 -9.61
N THR A 154 -2.19 -13.23 -9.54
CA THR A 154 -3.50 -13.82 -9.28
C THR A 154 -4.41 -13.84 -10.51
N LYS A 155 -5.32 -14.83 -10.57
CA LYS A 155 -6.24 -15.02 -11.70
C LYS A 155 -7.48 -14.16 -11.64
N SER A 156 -7.98 -13.86 -10.45
CA SER A 156 -9.20 -13.09 -10.24
C SER A 156 -8.99 -11.92 -9.27
N GLU A 157 -9.70 -10.83 -9.49
CA GLU A 157 -9.63 -9.62 -8.64
C GLU A 157 -10.01 -9.89 -7.18
N PRO A 158 -11.09 -10.65 -6.86
CA PRO A 158 -11.43 -10.95 -5.47
C PRO A 158 -10.32 -11.70 -4.73
N LEU A 159 -9.62 -12.60 -5.43
CA LEU A 159 -8.49 -13.33 -4.85
C LEU A 159 -7.31 -12.40 -4.57
N ALA A 160 -7.00 -11.48 -5.50
CA ALA A 160 -5.94 -10.49 -5.34
C ALA A 160 -6.20 -9.55 -4.17
N THR A 161 -7.42 -9.03 -4.05
CA THR A 161 -7.84 -8.15 -2.95
C THR A 161 -7.81 -8.86 -1.60
N THR A 162 -8.18 -10.12 -1.54
CA THR A 162 -8.07 -10.94 -0.32
C THR A 162 -6.63 -11.09 0.13
N PHE A 163 -5.73 -11.48 -0.78
CA PHE A 163 -4.29 -11.56 -0.45
C PHE A 163 -3.69 -10.21 -0.15
N GLY A 164 -4.09 -9.16 -0.86
CA GLY A 164 -3.68 -7.79 -0.58
C GLY A 164 -4.10 -7.34 0.82
N GLY A 165 -5.33 -7.61 1.23
CA GLY A 165 -5.85 -7.29 2.56
C GLY A 165 -5.12 -8.05 3.68
N LEU A 166 -4.83 -9.34 3.50
CA LEU A 166 -4.03 -10.11 4.46
C LEU A 166 -2.61 -9.56 4.58
N ALA A 167 -1.97 -9.26 3.45
CA ALA A 167 -0.63 -8.67 3.45
C ALA A 167 -0.58 -7.31 4.16
N VAL A 168 -1.63 -6.49 4.01
CA VAL A 168 -1.77 -5.21 4.71
C VAL A 168 -1.81 -5.40 6.23
N LEU A 169 -2.57 -6.39 6.72
CA LEU A 169 -2.63 -6.70 8.15
C LEU A 169 -1.27 -7.18 8.68
N ASP A 170 -0.59 -8.06 7.95
CA ASP A 170 0.75 -8.54 8.31
C ASP A 170 1.76 -7.38 8.34
N VAL A 171 1.73 -6.52 7.33
CA VAL A 171 2.58 -5.32 7.29
C VAL A 171 2.33 -4.42 8.49
N ALA A 172 1.07 -4.14 8.84
CA ALA A 172 0.71 -3.28 9.97
C ALA A 172 1.17 -3.87 11.31
N LEU A 173 0.92 -5.16 11.55
CA LEU A 173 1.27 -5.84 12.81
C LEU A 173 2.79 -5.95 13.01
N TYR A 174 3.51 -6.32 11.95
CA TYR A 174 4.95 -6.59 12.01
C TYR A 174 5.84 -5.40 11.61
N THR A 175 5.29 -4.20 11.53
CA THR A 175 6.06 -2.95 11.29
C THR A 175 7.01 -2.64 12.44
N GLY A 176 6.67 -3.05 13.68
CA GLY A 176 7.48 -2.78 14.86
C GLY A 176 6.90 -1.71 15.78
N TYR A 177 5.86 -0.98 15.36
CA TYR A 177 5.16 0.00 16.21
C TYR A 177 4.21 -0.69 17.19
N MET A 178 3.29 -1.55 16.69
CA MET A 178 2.33 -2.28 17.53
C MET A 178 3.01 -3.32 18.40
N ILE A 179 3.92 -4.08 17.82
CA ILE A 179 4.73 -5.10 18.51
C ILE A 179 6.20 -4.76 18.30
N PRO A 180 6.90 -4.20 19.31
CA PRO A 180 8.33 -3.91 19.21
C PRO A 180 9.13 -5.16 18.81
N ARG A 181 10.18 -4.99 18.00
CA ARG A 181 11.02 -6.10 17.50
C ARG A 181 11.56 -7.01 18.61
N LYS A 182 11.88 -6.45 19.80
CA LYS A 182 12.32 -7.20 20.97
C LYS A 182 11.25 -8.14 21.52
N SER A 183 9.98 -7.76 21.45
CA SER A 183 8.84 -8.50 21.99
C SER A 183 8.28 -9.53 21.00
N MET A 184 8.74 -9.53 19.75
CA MET A 184 8.27 -10.47 18.73
C MET A 184 8.72 -11.89 19.05
N LYS A 185 7.77 -12.84 18.91
CA LYS A 185 8.07 -14.28 19.09
C LYS A 185 9.03 -14.77 18.00
N PRO A 186 10.00 -15.65 18.32
CA PRO A 186 11.06 -16.07 17.39
C PRO A 186 10.53 -16.65 16.07
N TRP A 187 9.43 -17.41 16.10
CA TRP A 187 8.83 -18.06 14.94
C TRP A 187 8.11 -17.12 13.97
N TRP A 188 7.75 -15.89 14.41
CA TRP A 188 7.14 -14.87 13.55
C TRP A 188 8.07 -13.69 13.24
N LYS A 189 9.24 -13.62 13.88
CA LYS A 189 10.18 -12.50 13.73
C LYS A 189 10.68 -12.33 12.28
N TRP A 190 10.70 -13.40 11.49
CA TRP A 190 11.08 -13.34 10.08
C TRP A 190 10.14 -12.47 9.23
N LEU A 191 8.85 -12.35 9.58
CA LEU A 191 7.91 -11.47 8.89
C LEU A 191 8.32 -10.00 8.98
N ASN A 192 8.88 -9.56 10.10
CA ASN A 192 9.41 -8.21 10.23
C ASN A 192 10.55 -7.93 9.24
N TYR A 193 11.41 -8.92 8.98
CA TYR A 193 12.50 -8.79 8.00
C TYR A 193 12.03 -8.87 6.54
N CYS A 194 10.87 -9.44 6.26
CA CYS A 194 10.25 -9.44 4.93
C CYS A 194 9.39 -8.19 4.66
N ASN A 195 9.22 -7.33 5.66
CA ASN A 195 8.34 -6.17 5.60
C ASN A 195 9.12 -4.88 5.27
N PRO A 196 9.00 -4.32 4.05
CA PRO A 196 9.71 -3.09 3.68
C PRO A 196 9.26 -1.88 4.50
N VAL A 197 8.00 -1.87 5.00
CA VAL A 197 7.46 -0.78 5.82
C VAL A 197 8.14 -0.75 7.21
N ALA A 198 8.54 -1.91 7.74
CA ALA A 198 9.27 -1.98 9.01
C ALA A 198 10.64 -1.28 8.92
N PHE A 199 11.35 -1.44 7.81
CA PHE A 199 12.60 -0.73 7.57
C PHE A 199 12.39 0.77 7.41
N GLY A 200 11.32 1.18 6.70
CA GLY A 200 10.93 2.59 6.58
C GLY A 200 10.61 3.20 7.95
N PHE A 201 9.86 2.50 8.78
CA PHE A 201 9.50 2.94 10.11
C PHE A 201 10.74 3.12 11.01
N GLU A 202 11.70 2.18 10.95
CA GLU A 202 12.99 2.31 11.67
C GLU A 202 13.73 3.58 11.24
N VAL A 203 13.81 3.88 9.95
CA VAL A 203 14.48 5.09 9.46
C VAL A 203 13.76 6.36 9.89
N LEU A 204 12.43 6.41 9.78
CA LEU A 204 11.65 7.59 10.16
C LEU A 204 11.72 7.86 11.66
N LEU A 205 11.61 6.81 12.46
CA LEU A 205 11.69 6.93 13.91
C LEU A 205 13.09 7.36 14.35
N ALA A 206 14.14 6.78 13.74
CA ALA A 206 15.51 7.21 13.98
C ALA A 206 15.74 8.67 13.54
N ASN A 207 15.18 9.11 12.43
CA ASN A 207 15.28 10.49 11.95
C ASN A 207 14.64 11.50 12.91
N GLU A 208 13.56 11.15 13.59
CA GLU A 208 12.87 12.02 14.54
C GLU A 208 13.58 12.10 15.89
N TYR A 209 14.10 10.96 16.39
CA TYR A 209 14.64 10.86 17.76
C TYR A 209 16.15 11.07 17.86
N HIS A 210 16.89 10.94 16.76
CA HIS A 210 18.34 11.09 16.76
C HIS A 210 18.76 12.48 17.23
N ASP A 211 19.73 12.49 18.14
CA ASP A 211 20.30 13.71 18.73
C ASP A 211 19.23 14.66 19.30
N SER A 212 18.16 14.09 19.85
CA SER A 212 17.05 14.83 20.46
C SER A 212 16.94 14.50 21.94
N LEU A 213 16.85 15.55 22.76
CA LEU A 213 16.58 15.46 24.19
C LEU A 213 15.13 15.83 24.45
N PHE A 214 14.45 15.04 25.23
CA PHE A 214 13.04 15.22 25.58
C PHE A 214 12.90 15.43 27.07
N ASP A 215 12.17 16.47 27.45
CA ASP A 215 11.90 16.76 28.85
C ASP A 215 11.04 15.67 29.48
N CYS A 216 11.33 15.31 30.73
CA CYS A 216 10.50 14.40 31.48
C CYS A 216 9.23 15.12 31.95
N GLU A 217 8.04 14.58 31.64
CA GLU A 217 6.76 15.19 32.05
C GLU A 217 6.55 15.10 33.56
N GLN A 218 6.87 13.97 34.17
CA GLN A 218 6.78 13.74 35.60
C GLN A 218 7.95 12.89 36.09
N LEU A 219 8.62 13.36 37.12
CA LEU A 219 9.65 12.59 37.82
C LEU A 219 9.02 11.82 38.98
N VAL A 220 9.33 10.55 39.11
CA VAL A 220 8.85 9.67 40.18
C VAL A 220 10.02 9.22 41.07
N PRO A 221 9.81 9.09 42.41
CA PRO A 221 8.58 9.26 43.15
C PRO A 221 8.23 10.73 43.43
N VAL A 222 6.93 11.04 43.47
CA VAL A 222 6.40 12.33 43.90
C VAL A 222 5.86 12.15 45.33
N VAL A 223 6.45 12.83 46.33
CA VAL A 223 5.96 12.82 47.70
C VAL A 223 5.36 14.19 48.02
N PRO A 224 4.05 14.26 48.32
CA PRO A 224 3.42 15.51 48.64
C PRO A 224 4.09 16.19 49.84
N GLY A 225 4.48 17.47 49.70
CA GLY A 225 5.09 18.25 50.77
C GLY A 225 6.58 18.02 51.03
N ARG A 226 7.26 17.19 50.26
CA ARG A 226 8.71 16.97 50.37
C ARG A 226 9.38 17.16 49.00
N GLN A 227 10.38 18.04 48.96
CA GLN A 227 11.26 18.11 47.79
C GLN A 227 12.24 16.93 47.84
N ILE A 228 12.23 16.12 46.82
CA ILE A 228 13.14 15.00 46.66
C ILE A 228 14.25 15.41 45.70
N ASP A 229 15.49 15.11 46.05
CA ASP A 229 16.65 15.38 45.21
C ASP A 229 16.48 14.69 43.84
N LEU A 230 16.82 15.37 42.75
CA LEU A 230 16.76 14.86 41.39
C LEU A 230 17.51 13.50 41.25
N ALA A 231 18.59 13.32 41.99
CA ALA A 231 19.35 12.07 42.00
C ALA A 231 18.54 10.83 42.43
N ASN A 232 17.45 11.04 43.19
CA ASN A 232 16.57 9.98 43.69
C ASN A 232 15.26 9.89 42.89
N GLN A 233 15.14 10.63 41.79
CA GLN A 233 13.99 10.61 40.92
C GLN A 233 14.36 10.04 39.56
N VAL A 234 13.39 9.40 38.90
CA VAL A 234 13.53 8.83 37.55
C VAL A 234 12.30 9.15 36.72
N CYS A 235 12.48 9.34 35.44
CA CYS A 235 11.38 9.47 34.49
C CYS A 235 10.71 8.09 34.28
N PRO A 236 9.35 7.98 34.32
CA PRO A 236 8.64 6.71 34.15
C PRO A 236 8.59 6.28 32.67
N VAL A 237 9.72 6.34 31.97
CA VAL A 237 9.89 5.95 30.58
C VAL A 237 11.05 4.97 30.46
N MET A 238 10.94 4.00 29.56
CA MET A 238 12.07 3.10 29.27
C MET A 238 13.30 3.92 28.88
N SER A 239 14.46 3.51 29.35
CA SER A 239 15.76 4.17 29.14
C SER A 239 16.06 5.41 29.99
N ALA A 240 15.18 5.84 30.85
CA ALA A 240 15.48 6.90 31.80
C ALA A 240 16.47 6.43 32.88
N GLN A 241 17.45 7.26 33.21
CA GLN A 241 18.38 7.00 34.31
C GLN A 241 18.01 7.84 35.54
N PRO A 242 18.25 7.34 36.75
CA PRO A 242 18.07 8.13 37.96
C PRO A 242 18.94 9.40 37.92
N GLY A 243 18.35 10.54 38.26
CA GLY A 243 19.05 11.82 38.23
C GLY A 243 19.04 12.56 36.90
N GLU A 244 18.46 12.01 35.83
CA GLU A 244 18.30 12.69 34.56
C GLU A 244 16.89 13.31 34.44
N ALA A 245 16.81 14.62 34.20
CA ALA A 245 15.56 15.33 33.94
C ALA A 245 15.12 15.22 32.46
N MET A 246 16.02 14.81 31.58
CA MET A 246 15.81 14.68 30.14
C MET A 246 16.11 13.25 29.69
N VAL A 247 15.32 12.75 28.74
CA VAL A 247 15.49 11.41 28.15
C VAL A 247 16.14 11.55 26.79
N ASN A 248 17.21 10.79 26.55
CA ASN A 248 17.87 10.75 25.25
C ASN A 248 17.10 9.85 24.27
N GLY A 249 16.72 10.43 23.10
CA GLY A 249 15.95 9.75 22.07
C GLY A 249 16.65 8.51 21.49
N ASP A 250 17.96 8.55 21.26
CA ASP A 250 18.71 7.39 20.73
C ASP A 250 18.72 6.21 21.70
N ARG A 251 18.80 6.50 23.00
CA ARG A 251 18.74 5.46 24.05
C ARG A 251 17.34 4.83 24.09
N TYR A 252 16.30 5.65 24.02
CA TYR A 252 14.91 5.18 23.95
C TYR A 252 14.68 4.26 22.75
N LEU A 253 15.16 4.63 21.55
CA LEU A 253 15.04 3.81 20.35
C LEU A 253 15.68 2.42 20.50
N ARG A 254 16.88 2.37 21.05
CA ARG A 254 17.61 1.10 21.24
C ARG A 254 16.93 0.19 22.26
N GLU A 255 16.44 0.76 23.34
CA GLU A 255 15.86 -0.02 24.44
C GLU A 255 14.43 -0.48 24.11
N MET A 256 13.60 0.38 23.50
CA MET A 256 12.20 0.06 23.21
C MET A 256 12.06 -0.76 21.93
N TYR A 257 12.71 -0.34 20.83
CA TYR A 257 12.46 -0.88 19.50
C TYR A 257 13.61 -1.71 18.93
N ASP A 258 14.82 -1.64 19.50
CA ASP A 258 16.05 -2.21 18.93
C ASP A 258 16.45 -1.55 17.61
N PHE A 259 16.21 -0.23 17.49
CA PHE A 259 16.49 0.59 16.33
C PHE A 259 17.75 1.44 16.55
N SER A 260 18.49 1.71 15.46
CA SER A 260 19.69 2.56 15.49
C SER A 260 19.74 3.50 14.30
N TRP A 261 20.18 4.74 14.55
CA TRP A 261 20.45 5.73 13.50
C TRP A 261 21.46 5.26 12.45
N ASP A 262 22.46 4.46 12.86
CA ASP A 262 23.50 3.95 11.97
C ASP A 262 22.95 3.07 10.84
N ASN A 263 21.79 2.47 11.06
CA ASN A 263 21.14 1.57 10.12
C ASN A 263 20.38 2.29 8.99
N ARG A 264 20.24 3.63 9.04
CA ARG A 264 19.38 4.38 8.11
C ARG A 264 19.69 4.15 6.63
N VAL A 265 20.96 4.19 6.26
CA VAL A 265 21.40 3.99 4.87
C VAL A 265 21.17 2.54 4.45
N ARG A 266 21.57 1.60 5.30
CA ARG A 266 21.35 0.17 5.06
C ARG A 266 19.86 -0.15 4.85
N ASN A 267 18.99 0.35 5.73
CA ASN A 267 17.56 0.10 5.66
C ASN A 267 16.93 0.74 4.40
N SER A 268 17.34 1.94 4.03
CA SER A 268 16.89 2.58 2.77
C SER A 268 17.32 1.77 1.54
N MET A 269 18.53 1.22 1.52
CA MET A 269 19.00 0.35 0.45
C MET A 269 18.24 -0.98 0.41
N ILE A 270 17.84 -1.54 1.55
CA ILE A 270 17.01 -2.74 1.63
C ILE A 270 15.62 -2.46 1.02
N ILE A 271 14.99 -1.32 1.32
CA ILE A 271 13.70 -0.95 0.73
C ILE A 271 13.84 -0.79 -0.80
N LEU A 272 14.92 -0.17 -1.27
CA LEU A 272 15.22 -0.05 -2.70
C LEU A 272 15.35 -1.44 -3.36
N ALA A 273 16.04 -2.37 -2.70
CA ALA A 273 16.19 -3.74 -3.18
C ALA A 273 14.83 -4.47 -3.27
N PHE A 274 13.95 -4.33 -2.26
CA PHE A 274 12.59 -4.83 -2.30
C PHE A 274 11.79 -4.22 -3.46
N TRP A 275 11.91 -2.91 -3.66
CA TRP A 275 11.22 -2.23 -4.76
C TRP A 275 11.62 -2.77 -6.13
N VAL A 276 12.93 -2.90 -6.38
CA VAL A 276 13.44 -3.49 -7.64
C VAL A 276 12.99 -4.93 -7.79
N PHE A 277 13.05 -5.73 -6.73
CA PHE A 277 12.59 -7.11 -6.72
C PHE A 277 11.10 -7.23 -7.09
N PHE A 278 10.23 -6.43 -6.48
CA PHE A 278 8.79 -6.45 -6.78
C PHE A 278 8.48 -6.00 -8.20
N ILE A 279 9.22 -4.99 -8.74
CA ILE A 279 9.09 -4.60 -10.14
C ILE A 279 9.48 -5.75 -11.07
N LEU A 280 10.60 -6.43 -10.83
CA LEU A 280 11.03 -7.56 -11.64
C LEU A 280 10.03 -8.71 -11.62
N CYS A 281 9.51 -9.05 -10.43
CA CYS A 281 8.45 -10.04 -10.27
C CYS A 281 7.16 -9.63 -11.00
N PHE A 282 6.77 -8.37 -10.92
CA PHE A 282 5.61 -7.82 -11.64
C PHE A 282 5.79 -7.94 -13.16
N LEU A 283 6.93 -7.54 -13.70
CA LEU A 283 7.24 -7.64 -15.13
C LEU A 283 7.25 -9.09 -15.61
N TYR A 284 7.84 -9.99 -14.82
CA TYR A 284 7.85 -11.43 -15.11
C TYR A 284 6.44 -12.02 -15.12
N ALA A 285 5.65 -11.76 -14.06
CA ALA A 285 4.28 -12.25 -13.97
C ALA A 285 3.39 -11.68 -15.08
N SER A 286 3.53 -10.40 -15.43
CA SER A 286 2.81 -9.77 -16.53
C SER A 286 3.04 -10.45 -17.88
N ASN A 287 4.22 -11.00 -18.12
CA ASN A 287 4.52 -11.74 -19.36
C ASN A 287 3.88 -13.13 -19.39
N HIS A 288 3.88 -13.83 -18.26
CA HIS A 288 3.45 -15.24 -18.19
C HIS A 288 1.94 -15.40 -18.01
N GLN A 289 1.28 -14.44 -17.34
CA GLN A 289 -0.14 -14.57 -17.00
C GLN A 289 -1.12 -14.22 -18.10
N ILE A 290 -0.67 -13.64 -19.21
CA ILE A 290 -1.55 -13.27 -20.29
C ILE A 290 -1.77 -14.48 -21.22
N ASP A 291 -2.21 -15.60 -20.64
CA ASP A 291 -2.80 -16.68 -21.42
C ASP A 291 -4.28 -16.38 -21.68
N PRO A 292 -4.71 -16.35 -22.96
CA PRO A 292 -6.10 -16.11 -23.31
C PRO A 292 -7.10 -17.08 -22.65
N ALA A 293 -6.66 -18.29 -22.33
CA ALA A 293 -7.45 -19.31 -21.66
C ALA A 293 -7.70 -19.00 -20.14
N ALA A 294 -6.90 -18.13 -19.53
CA ALA A 294 -7.05 -17.76 -18.14
C ALA A 294 -8.11 -16.67 -17.89
N LEU A 295 -8.57 -16.00 -18.95
CA LEU A 295 -9.73 -15.11 -18.94
C LEU A 295 -10.97 -15.98 -19.14
N GLY A 296 -11.63 -16.32 -18.06
CA GLY A 296 -12.93 -16.97 -18.03
C GLY A 296 -14.06 -16.20 -18.72
N GLY A 297 -13.73 -15.51 -19.82
CA GLY A 297 -14.60 -14.82 -20.74
C GLY A 297 -14.48 -15.32 -22.16
N GLU A 298 -13.85 -16.48 -22.41
CA GLU A 298 -14.26 -17.23 -23.59
C GLU A 298 -15.74 -17.55 -23.37
N MET A 299 -16.59 -16.91 -24.19
CA MET A 299 -17.88 -17.53 -24.48
C MET A 299 -17.55 -18.93 -24.99
N GLN A 300 -17.53 -19.90 -24.08
CA GLN A 300 -17.64 -21.28 -24.45
C GLN A 300 -19.00 -21.32 -25.14
N PHE A 301 -18.97 -21.28 -26.45
CA PHE A 301 -20.06 -21.84 -27.22
C PHE A 301 -20.14 -23.29 -26.75
N GLU A 302 -21.01 -23.56 -25.79
CA GLU A 302 -21.26 -24.91 -25.34
C GLU A 302 -21.67 -25.66 -26.59
N ARG A 303 -20.82 -26.59 -27.05
CA ARG A 303 -21.15 -27.47 -28.16
C ARG A 303 -22.48 -28.21 -27.94
N SER A 304 -22.94 -28.28 -26.70
CA SER A 304 -24.25 -28.79 -26.30
C SER A 304 -25.41 -27.92 -26.88
N LYS A 305 -25.32 -26.60 -26.86
CA LYS A 305 -26.32 -25.72 -27.45
C LYS A 305 -26.34 -25.78 -28.99
N ALA A 306 -25.16 -25.91 -29.60
CA ALA A 306 -25.08 -26.14 -31.06
C ALA A 306 -25.67 -27.49 -31.46
N LYS A 307 -25.58 -28.51 -30.61
CA LYS A 307 -26.20 -29.83 -30.83
C LYS A 307 -27.71 -29.77 -30.64
N HIS A 308 -28.19 -28.95 -29.72
CA HIS A 308 -29.63 -28.72 -29.53
C HIS A 308 -30.28 -27.93 -30.66
N MET A 309 -29.57 -26.92 -31.22
CA MET A 309 -30.05 -26.20 -32.41
C MET A 309 -30.07 -27.10 -33.70
N LYS A 310 -29.17 -28.06 -33.81
CA LYS A 310 -29.22 -29.01 -34.92
C LYS A 310 -30.39 -30.02 -34.82
N ASN A 311 -30.95 -30.19 -33.64
CA ASN A 311 -32.09 -31.08 -33.42
C ASN A 311 -33.41 -30.34 -33.27
N LEU A 312 -33.45 -29.03 -33.51
CA LEU A 312 -34.70 -28.32 -33.68
C LEU A 312 -35.35 -28.74 -35.01
N PRO A 313 -36.66 -29.12 -34.99
CA PRO A 313 -37.37 -29.48 -36.20
C PRO A 313 -37.29 -28.31 -37.18
N SER A 314 -37.11 -28.62 -38.44
CA SER A 314 -37.07 -27.59 -39.51
C SER A 314 -38.38 -26.81 -39.52
N ALA A 315 -38.35 -25.59 -40.05
CA ALA A 315 -39.58 -24.79 -40.16
C ALA A 315 -40.70 -25.55 -40.93
N ASN A 316 -40.35 -26.42 -41.89
CA ASN A 316 -41.27 -27.29 -42.58
C ASN A 316 -41.88 -28.40 -41.72
N ASP A 317 -41.14 -28.89 -40.70
CA ASP A 317 -41.67 -29.92 -39.77
C ASP A 317 -42.60 -29.31 -38.73
N GLN A 318 -42.39 -28.04 -38.38
CA GLN A 318 -43.32 -27.28 -37.50
C GLN A 318 -44.58 -26.89 -38.26
N GLU A 319 -44.54 -26.55 -39.54
CA GLU A 319 -45.70 -26.26 -40.35
C GLU A 319 -46.59 -27.49 -40.60
N LYS A 320 -45.98 -28.65 -40.81
CA LYS A 320 -46.72 -29.92 -40.90
C LYS A 320 -47.37 -30.35 -39.58
N ALA A 321 -46.72 -30.12 -38.43
CA ALA A 321 -47.30 -30.42 -37.14
C ALA A 321 -48.47 -29.48 -36.79
N LEU A 322 -48.47 -28.23 -37.30
CA LEU A 322 -49.56 -27.30 -37.15
C LEU A 322 -50.75 -27.57 -38.12
N GLU A 323 -50.48 -28.20 -39.28
CA GLU A 323 -51.54 -28.68 -40.20
C GLU A 323 -52.23 -29.95 -39.70
N GLU A 324 -51.49 -30.82 -38.97
CA GLU A 324 -52.02 -32.06 -38.40
C GLU A 324 -52.89 -31.84 -37.15
N ASP A 325 -52.65 -30.74 -36.42
CA ASP A 325 -53.44 -30.32 -35.24
C ASP A 325 -54.60 -29.40 -35.55
N ALA A 326 -54.90 -29.10 -36.78
CA ALA A 326 -56.06 -28.31 -37.20
C ALA A 326 -57.32 -29.15 -36.97
N PRO A 327 -58.28 -28.75 -36.10
CA PRO A 327 -59.53 -29.49 -35.88
C PRO A 327 -60.33 -29.53 -37.16
N ALA A 328 -60.72 -30.76 -37.57
CA ALA A 328 -61.65 -30.98 -38.68
C ALA A 328 -62.96 -30.20 -38.47
N GLU A 329 -63.13 -29.14 -39.24
CA GLU A 329 -64.44 -28.48 -39.27
C GLU A 329 -65.52 -29.49 -39.65
N THR A 330 -66.42 -29.78 -38.75
CA THR A 330 -67.63 -30.49 -38.94
C THR A 330 -68.50 -29.76 -39.98
N GLN A 331 -68.47 -30.27 -41.17
CA GLN A 331 -69.60 -30.05 -42.08
C GLN A 331 -70.76 -30.91 -41.58
N ASP A 332 -71.77 -30.24 -40.98
CA ASP A 332 -73.13 -30.70 -41.00
C ASP A 332 -74.13 -29.56 -40.81
N ALA A 333 -75.00 -29.44 -41.82
CA ALA A 333 -76.29 -28.73 -41.93
C ALA A 333 -76.30 -27.22 -42.08
#